data_99819ed6ca12e6e4079116916cee9372
#
_entry.id   99819ed6ca12e6e4079116916cee9372
#
_cell.length_a   1.000
_cell.length_b   1.000
_cell.length_c   1.000
_cell.angle_alpha   90.00
_cell.angle_beta   90.00
_cell.angle_gamma   90.00
#
_symmetry.space_group_name_H-M   'P 1'
#
loop_
_entity.id
_entity.type
_entity.pdbx_description
1 polymer ?
#
loop_
_entity_poly.entity_id
_entity_poly.type
_entity_poly.pdbx_seq_one_letter_code
_entity_poly.pdbx_strand_id
1 'polypeptide(L)'
;MVTCSTLSHAATTLVQGQDSTYAGKQLYLYTWNDGWEYTKTIFDSCTVAPNGEFQFQFDLEETRKAQVTLGKYEGCIFVEPGKTYSINLPSFEEPSKADLLNPYYQPQELLLSFNNLPKDDINQLITLFEDAFDKQWMQLLQANITPQRIEQAMMTIDSICPPTEQPFMEQYRQYRYALMVNLHASSAPDLSIRTYFLDKPVLYHQPAYWEAFEAIFPHFDHLAGLYDNAELFELAVMQKVAIGDLPLSKLQFINTPINKEIAHFIEKNKETLQKGHPIHLGTLINIQGDSIDSNDLNFPKAYIAFTNTRLNECNAIIAYADKMNKKFQHRCLFLVIFTDESESAIQKACKNIRNKFWFFSASQNTHLQKQFNQTYVPAYYLIDANSTLLQAPAPEPKNFEP
;
A
#
# COMPACT_ATOMS: atom_id res chain seq x y z
N MET A 1 18.61 -37.73 -6.78
CA MET A 1 18.77 -37.08 -5.48
C MET A 1 17.41 -37.08 -4.81
N VAL A 2 17.27 -37.74 -3.67
CA VAL A 2 16.02 -37.78 -2.91
C VAL A 2 15.99 -36.47 -2.12
N THR A 3 15.12 -35.55 -2.51
CA THR A 3 14.82 -34.33 -1.72
C THR A 3 14.07 -34.78 -0.48
N CYS A 4 14.74 -34.82 0.66
CA CYS A 4 14.11 -34.99 1.96
C CYS A 4 13.37 -33.70 2.25
N SER A 5 12.08 -33.64 1.94
CA SER A 5 11.19 -32.56 2.46
C SER A 5 11.08 -32.82 3.96
N THR A 6 11.78 -32.01 4.75
CA THR A 6 11.51 -31.90 6.19
C THR A 6 10.10 -31.32 6.34
N LEU A 7 9.17 -32.18 6.77
CA LEU A 7 7.86 -31.74 7.23
C LEU A 7 8.12 -30.79 8.41
N SER A 8 7.93 -29.50 8.19
CA SER A 8 7.89 -28.52 9.26
C SER A 8 6.67 -28.83 10.12
N HIS A 9 6.89 -29.21 11.38
CA HIS A 9 5.81 -29.39 12.35
C HIS A 9 5.56 -28.03 13.01
N ALA A 10 4.29 -27.62 13.05
CA ALA A 10 3.89 -26.46 13.83
C ALA A 10 4.34 -26.63 15.28
N ALA A 11 5.00 -25.61 15.83
CA ALA A 11 5.44 -25.59 17.20
C ALA A 11 4.89 -24.36 17.93
N THR A 12 4.49 -24.56 19.18
CA THR A 12 3.89 -23.50 19.98
C THR A 12 4.91 -22.43 20.33
N THR A 13 4.64 -21.22 19.91
CA THR A 13 5.46 -20.01 20.14
C THR A 13 4.77 -19.12 21.16
N LEU A 14 5.57 -18.49 22.03
CA LEU A 14 5.11 -17.60 23.09
C LEU A 14 5.70 -16.20 22.90
N VAL A 15 4.84 -15.18 23.01
CA VAL A 15 5.28 -13.77 23.09
C VAL A 15 4.67 -13.17 24.33
N GLN A 16 5.50 -12.66 25.24
CA GLN A 16 5.04 -12.16 26.55
C GLN A 16 5.77 -10.87 26.93
N GLY A 17 5.19 -10.15 27.87
CA GLY A 17 5.81 -8.94 28.43
C GLY A 17 4.99 -8.36 29.57
N GLN A 18 5.43 -7.22 30.06
CA GLN A 18 4.76 -6.51 31.14
C GLN A 18 4.88 -5.00 30.94
N ASP A 19 3.75 -4.31 30.85
CA ASP A 19 3.68 -2.85 30.87
C ASP A 19 2.32 -2.39 31.42
N SER A 20 2.34 -1.74 32.57
CA SER A 20 1.13 -1.29 33.27
C SER A 20 0.36 -0.19 32.55
N THR A 21 0.99 0.51 31.60
CA THR A 21 0.31 1.54 30.81
C THR A 21 -0.75 0.96 29.86
N TYR A 22 -0.67 -0.36 29.59
CA TYR A 22 -1.63 -1.11 28.80
C TYR A 22 -2.69 -1.84 29.63
N ALA A 23 -2.70 -1.72 30.96
CA ALA A 23 -3.64 -2.46 31.81
C ALA A 23 -5.10 -2.32 31.33
N GLY A 24 -5.78 -3.46 31.14
CA GLY A 24 -7.14 -3.55 30.63
C GLY A 24 -7.32 -3.31 29.12
N LYS A 25 -6.24 -3.04 28.38
CA LYS A 25 -6.31 -2.91 26.91
C LYS A 25 -6.29 -4.28 26.24
N GLN A 26 -6.98 -4.38 25.11
CA GLN A 26 -6.93 -5.55 24.25
C GLN A 26 -5.78 -5.38 23.26
N LEU A 27 -4.87 -6.34 23.21
CA LEU A 27 -3.79 -6.42 22.25
C LEU A 27 -4.05 -7.55 21.25
N TYR A 28 -3.64 -7.35 20.02
CA TYR A 28 -3.69 -8.34 18.95
C TYR A 28 -2.29 -8.57 18.40
N LEU A 29 -1.91 -9.84 18.27
CA LEU A 29 -0.71 -10.27 17.54
C LEU A 29 -1.14 -10.85 16.20
N TYR A 30 -0.63 -10.32 15.10
CA TYR A 30 -1.00 -10.73 13.76
C TYR A 30 0.19 -10.68 12.79
N THR A 31 0.03 -11.28 11.62
CA THR A 31 0.96 -11.18 10.49
C THR A 31 0.22 -10.75 9.24
N TRP A 32 0.93 -10.17 8.30
CA TRP A 32 0.46 -10.03 6.93
C TRP A 32 0.67 -11.37 6.20
N ASN A 33 -0.34 -11.83 5.47
CA ASN A 33 -0.27 -13.10 4.74
C ASN A 33 0.68 -13.01 3.54
N ASP A 34 0.75 -11.84 2.97
CA ASP A 34 1.62 -11.50 1.83
C ASP A 34 1.86 -9.99 1.79
N GLY A 35 2.77 -9.55 0.94
CA GLY A 35 3.02 -8.12 0.70
C GLY A 35 2.14 -7.52 -0.41
N TRP A 36 1.15 -8.27 -0.89
CA TRP A 36 0.33 -7.86 -2.03
C TRP A 36 -1.09 -7.43 -1.65
N GLU A 37 -1.84 -8.29 -1.00
CA GLU A 37 -3.22 -8.02 -0.60
C GLU A 37 -3.34 -7.31 0.75
N TYR A 38 -2.26 -7.34 1.54
CA TYR A 38 -2.23 -6.81 2.91
C TYR A 38 -3.36 -7.38 3.79
N THR A 39 -3.67 -8.66 3.57
CA THR A 39 -4.62 -9.38 4.43
C THR A 39 -3.92 -9.81 5.71
N LYS A 40 -4.64 -9.67 6.86
CA LYS A 40 -4.08 -9.98 8.18
C LYS A 40 -4.56 -11.34 8.66
N THR A 41 -3.64 -12.15 9.18
CA THR A 41 -3.98 -13.32 9.99
C THR A 41 -3.64 -13.02 11.45
N ILE A 42 -4.65 -13.04 12.30
CA ILE A 42 -4.48 -12.87 13.76
C ILE A 42 -3.96 -14.19 14.31
N PHE A 43 -2.77 -14.17 14.93
CA PHE A 43 -2.20 -15.31 15.61
C PHE A 43 -2.87 -15.53 16.95
N ASP A 44 -3.01 -14.46 17.75
CA ASP A 44 -3.63 -14.50 19.06
C ASP A 44 -4.05 -13.09 19.50
N SER A 45 -4.85 -13.02 20.56
CA SER A 45 -5.22 -11.76 21.21
C SER A 45 -5.33 -11.95 22.72
N CYS A 46 -4.95 -10.94 23.47
CA CYS A 46 -5.03 -10.98 24.93
C CYS A 46 -5.49 -9.65 25.52
N THR A 47 -6.13 -9.70 26.68
CA THR A 47 -6.38 -8.51 27.51
C THR A 47 -5.25 -8.39 28.54
N VAL A 48 -4.58 -7.23 28.54
CA VAL A 48 -3.49 -6.98 29.51
C VAL A 48 -4.02 -6.98 30.94
N ALA A 49 -3.39 -7.76 31.81
CA ALA A 49 -3.76 -7.87 33.20
C ALA A 49 -3.59 -6.53 33.96
N PRO A 50 -4.24 -6.35 35.14
CA PRO A 50 -4.09 -5.12 35.95
C PRO A 50 -2.66 -4.81 36.38
N ASN A 51 -1.80 -5.82 36.51
CA ASN A 51 -0.37 -5.67 36.78
C ASN A 51 0.47 -5.39 35.54
N GLY A 52 -0.16 -5.27 34.36
CA GLY A 52 0.48 -5.01 33.08
C GLY A 52 0.99 -6.26 32.34
N GLU A 53 0.84 -7.45 32.89
CA GLU A 53 1.26 -8.70 32.23
C GLU A 53 0.37 -9.04 31.04
N PHE A 54 0.99 -9.52 29.97
CA PHE A 54 0.31 -10.04 28.78
C PHE A 54 1.09 -11.21 28.17
N GLN A 55 0.36 -12.08 27.47
CA GLN A 55 0.93 -13.24 26.80
C GLN A 55 0.10 -13.58 25.58
N PHE A 56 0.78 -13.90 24.47
CA PHE A 56 0.24 -14.53 23.27
C PHE A 56 0.82 -15.93 23.14
N GLN A 57 -0.02 -16.88 22.76
CA GLN A 57 0.38 -18.27 22.52
C GLN A 57 -0.26 -18.76 21.24
N PHE A 58 0.57 -19.20 20.30
CA PHE A 58 0.10 -19.62 18.97
C PHE A 58 1.03 -20.67 18.37
N ASP A 59 0.52 -21.44 17.44
CA ASP A 59 1.32 -22.42 16.70
C ASP A 59 1.85 -21.79 15.41
N LEU A 60 3.12 -22.06 15.12
CA LEU A 60 3.84 -21.50 13.98
C LEU A 60 4.61 -22.59 13.26
N GLU A 61 4.56 -22.60 11.92
CA GLU A 61 5.25 -23.59 11.07
C GLU A 61 6.58 -23.05 10.54
N GLU A 62 6.70 -21.74 10.36
CA GLU A 62 7.89 -21.09 9.80
C GLU A 62 8.09 -19.70 10.42
N THR A 63 9.28 -19.14 10.25
CA THR A 63 9.59 -17.78 10.72
C THR A 63 8.70 -16.74 10.03
N ARG A 64 8.13 -15.83 10.80
CA ARG A 64 7.24 -14.76 10.33
C ARG A 64 7.60 -13.41 10.93
N LYS A 65 7.38 -12.33 10.17
CA LYS A 65 7.24 -10.98 10.76
C LYS A 65 5.85 -10.88 11.36
N ALA A 66 5.78 -10.57 12.65
CA ALA A 66 4.53 -10.37 13.37
C ALA A 66 4.41 -8.93 13.87
N GLN A 67 3.18 -8.42 13.95
CA GLN A 67 2.84 -7.10 14.43
C GLN A 67 1.97 -7.19 15.69
N VAL A 68 2.22 -6.27 16.64
CA VAL A 68 1.42 -6.11 17.86
C VAL A 68 0.74 -4.74 17.83
N THR A 69 -0.57 -4.71 18.07
CA THR A 69 -1.32 -3.43 18.15
C THR A 69 -1.01 -2.69 19.43
N LEU A 70 -0.47 -1.48 19.37
CA LEU A 70 0.02 -0.70 20.51
C LEU A 70 -0.53 0.74 20.54
N GLY A 71 -1.83 0.92 20.28
CA GLY A 71 -2.47 2.23 20.22
C GLY A 71 -2.03 3.01 18.96
N LYS A 72 -1.28 4.10 19.13
CA LYS A 72 -0.74 4.85 17.99
C LYS A 72 0.46 4.18 17.31
N TYR A 73 0.98 3.10 17.91
CA TYR A 73 2.11 2.34 17.39
C TYR A 73 1.69 0.95 16.92
N GLU A 74 2.46 0.41 16.03
CA GLU A 74 2.45 -0.99 15.61
C GLU A 74 3.83 -1.58 15.87
N GLY A 75 3.91 -2.46 16.87
CA GLY A 75 5.17 -3.07 17.25
C GLY A 75 5.50 -4.26 16.35
N CYS A 76 6.71 -4.31 15.80
CA CYS A 76 7.16 -5.39 14.91
C CYS A 76 8.19 -6.28 15.58
N ILE A 77 8.04 -7.60 15.38
CA ILE A 77 8.96 -8.64 15.82
C ILE A 77 9.04 -9.73 14.76
N PHE A 78 10.15 -10.47 14.74
CA PHE A 78 10.24 -11.72 13.99
C PHE A 78 10.09 -12.88 14.97
N VAL A 79 9.20 -13.82 14.64
CA VAL A 79 8.88 -14.97 15.49
C VAL A 79 9.24 -16.27 14.78
N GLU A 80 9.86 -17.19 15.51
CA GLU A 80 10.29 -18.51 15.02
C GLU A 80 9.49 -19.60 15.75
N PRO A 81 9.22 -20.73 15.07
CA PRO A 81 8.51 -21.85 15.69
C PRO A 81 9.14 -22.32 17.00
N GLY A 82 8.32 -22.50 18.04
CA GLY A 82 8.72 -23.11 19.31
C GLY A 82 9.56 -22.21 20.23
N LYS A 83 9.76 -20.92 19.88
CA LYS A 83 10.51 -19.98 20.73
C LYS A 83 9.63 -19.20 21.68
N THR A 84 10.25 -18.67 22.71
CA THR A 84 9.63 -17.75 23.68
C THR A 84 10.33 -16.40 23.63
N TYR A 85 9.55 -15.34 23.43
CA TYR A 85 10.01 -13.97 23.36
C TYR A 85 9.50 -13.16 24.53
N SER A 86 10.39 -12.46 25.23
CA SER A 86 10.03 -11.45 26.23
C SER A 86 10.28 -10.06 25.64
N ILE A 87 9.20 -9.35 25.33
CA ILE A 87 9.25 -8.06 24.62
C ILE A 87 8.99 -6.90 25.59
N ASN A 88 9.59 -5.75 25.28
CA ASN A 88 9.30 -4.48 25.93
C ASN A 88 8.43 -3.62 25.02
N LEU A 89 7.36 -3.08 25.58
CA LEU A 89 6.47 -2.18 24.86
C LEU A 89 6.88 -0.72 25.09
N PRO A 90 6.64 0.18 24.12
CA PRO A 90 6.65 1.62 24.38
C PRO A 90 5.50 1.98 25.33
N SER A 91 5.58 3.07 26.07
CA SER A 91 4.44 3.53 26.86
C SER A 91 3.19 3.70 25.98
N PHE A 92 2.03 3.28 26.49
CA PHE A 92 0.78 3.36 25.74
C PHE A 92 0.42 4.82 25.40
N GLU A 93 0.16 5.07 24.13
CA GLU A 93 -0.39 6.32 23.63
C GLU A 93 -1.55 6.05 22.69
N GLU A 94 -2.68 6.72 22.91
CA GLU A 94 -3.80 6.63 21.99
C GLU A 94 -3.55 7.45 20.73
N PRO A 95 -4.05 7.01 19.55
CA PRO A 95 -4.11 7.86 18.37
C PRO A 95 -4.87 9.14 18.69
N SER A 96 -4.43 10.26 18.16
CA SER A 96 -5.15 11.51 18.32
C SER A 96 -6.53 11.46 17.62
N LYS A 97 -7.46 12.34 18.02
CA LYS A 97 -8.75 12.44 17.31
C LYS A 97 -8.58 12.77 15.82
N ALA A 98 -7.53 13.49 15.46
CA ALA A 98 -7.22 13.79 14.08
C ALA A 98 -6.76 12.56 13.32
N ASP A 99 -5.94 11.72 13.96
CA ASP A 99 -5.48 10.46 13.39
C ASP A 99 -6.66 9.51 13.13
N LEU A 100 -7.55 9.35 14.12
CA LEU A 100 -8.74 8.49 14.00
C LEU A 100 -9.75 8.97 12.92
N LEU A 101 -9.74 10.25 12.59
CA LEU A 101 -10.56 10.82 11.52
C LEU A 101 -9.86 10.77 10.15
N ASN A 102 -8.60 10.44 10.10
CA ASN A 102 -7.85 10.28 8.86
C ASN A 102 -8.03 8.86 8.31
N PRO A 103 -8.72 8.64 7.18
CA PRO A 103 -8.91 7.31 6.60
C PRO A 103 -7.61 6.64 6.14
N TYR A 104 -6.52 7.40 6.06
CA TYR A 104 -5.17 6.91 5.71
C TYR A 104 -4.25 6.80 6.92
N TYR A 105 -4.80 6.99 8.12
CA TYR A 105 -3.99 6.81 9.32
C TYR A 105 -3.50 5.38 9.41
N GLN A 106 -2.20 5.25 9.56
CA GLN A 106 -1.55 4.00 9.92
C GLN A 106 -0.75 4.23 11.21
N PRO A 107 -0.80 3.29 12.16
CA PRO A 107 0.05 3.35 13.32
C PRO A 107 1.52 3.43 12.91
N GLN A 108 2.31 4.14 13.69
CA GLN A 108 3.74 4.20 13.46
C GLN A 108 4.38 2.85 13.76
N GLU A 109 4.98 2.23 12.75
CA GLU A 109 5.72 0.97 12.93
C GLU A 109 7.00 1.20 13.73
N LEU A 110 7.28 0.32 14.70
CA LEU A 110 8.53 0.26 15.45
C LEU A 110 8.97 -1.18 15.72
N LEU A 111 10.28 -1.40 15.66
CA LEU A 111 10.87 -2.64 16.13
C LEU A 111 10.84 -2.67 17.67
N LEU A 112 10.27 -3.75 18.21
CA LEU A 112 10.22 -3.93 19.65
C LEU A 112 11.56 -4.41 20.18
N SER A 113 11.92 -3.94 21.36
CA SER A 113 13.09 -4.43 22.06
C SER A 113 12.76 -5.66 22.91
N PHE A 114 13.78 -6.44 23.21
CA PHE A 114 13.66 -7.72 23.91
C PHE A 114 14.49 -7.77 25.17
N ASN A 115 14.06 -8.62 26.10
CA ASN A 115 14.85 -8.98 27.27
C ASN A 115 15.64 -10.26 26.95
N ASN A 116 16.97 -10.16 26.90
CA ASN A 116 17.88 -11.31 26.83
C ASN A 116 17.71 -12.24 25.61
N LEU A 117 17.72 -11.70 24.41
CA LEU A 117 17.80 -12.53 23.21
C LEU A 117 19.20 -13.13 23.00
N PRO A 118 19.31 -14.40 22.57
CA PRO A 118 20.54 -14.98 22.06
C PRO A 118 21.10 -14.17 20.86
N LYS A 119 22.43 -14.17 20.70
CA LYS A 119 23.07 -13.45 19.59
C LYS A 119 22.72 -13.96 18.20
N ASP A 120 22.34 -15.24 18.11
CA ASP A 120 21.90 -15.93 16.90
C ASP A 120 20.37 -15.91 16.70
N ASP A 121 19.64 -15.15 17.54
CA ASP A 121 18.21 -14.95 17.34
C ASP A 121 17.94 -14.09 16.10
N ILE A 122 16.89 -14.44 15.34
CA ILE A 122 16.54 -13.77 14.09
C ILE A 122 16.38 -12.26 14.23
N ASN A 123 15.81 -11.77 15.34
CA ASN A 123 15.64 -10.33 15.59
C ASN A 123 16.99 -9.63 15.78
N GLN A 124 17.95 -10.27 16.47
CA GLN A 124 19.31 -9.74 16.61
C GLN A 124 20.06 -9.73 15.29
N LEU A 125 19.95 -10.80 14.51
CA LEU A 125 20.60 -10.91 13.20
C LEU A 125 20.06 -9.87 12.21
N ILE A 126 18.74 -9.70 12.15
CA ILE A 126 18.12 -8.70 11.26
C ILE A 126 18.51 -7.30 11.71
N THR A 127 18.48 -6.99 13.01
CA THR A 127 18.89 -5.67 13.51
C THR A 127 20.34 -5.36 13.14
N LEU A 128 21.26 -6.31 13.37
CA LEU A 128 22.66 -6.16 13.01
C LEU A 128 22.86 -5.95 11.50
N PHE A 129 22.12 -6.72 10.71
CA PHE A 129 22.16 -6.63 9.26
C PHE A 129 21.63 -5.28 8.76
N GLU A 130 20.45 -4.84 9.24
CA GLU A 130 19.85 -3.56 8.83
C GLU A 130 20.71 -2.36 9.23
N ASP A 131 21.33 -2.37 10.42
CA ASP A 131 22.27 -1.34 10.85
C ASP A 131 23.47 -1.23 9.89
N ALA A 132 23.96 -2.36 9.41
CA ALA A 132 25.07 -2.39 8.44
C ALA A 132 24.60 -1.99 7.04
N PHE A 133 23.41 -2.50 6.63
CA PHE A 133 22.78 -2.22 5.36
C PHE A 133 22.49 -0.74 5.18
N ASP A 134 21.83 -0.10 6.13
CA ASP A 134 21.46 1.31 6.06
C ASP A 134 22.68 2.23 5.94
N LYS A 135 23.75 1.92 6.65
CA LYS A 135 25.03 2.67 6.52
C LYS A 135 25.59 2.59 5.09
N GLN A 136 25.63 1.39 4.51
CA GLN A 136 26.13 1.19 3.16
C GLN A 136 25.18 1.75 2.11
N TRP A 137 23.88 1.63 2.30
CA TRP A 137 22.85 2.21 1.45
C TRP A 137 22.98 3.73 1.36
N MET A 138 23.10 4.42 2.49
CA MET A 138 23.29 5.87 2.53
C MET A 138 24.59 6.30 1.85
N GLN A 139 25.67 5.52 1.98
CA GLN A 139 26.93 5.80 1.29
C GLN A 139 26.81 5.62 -0.23
N LEU A 140 26.08 4.60 -0.69
CA LEU A 140 25.82 4.40 -2.11
C LEU A 140 25.02 5.56 -2.72
N LEU A 141 23.97 6.02 -2.03
CA LEU A 141 23.12 7.13 -2.51
C LEU A 141 23.88 8.47 -2.61
N GLN A 142 24.93 8.67 -1.81
CA GLN A 142 25.77 9.88 -1.83
C GLN A 142 26.89 9.83 -2.87
N ALA A 143 27.07 8.72 -3.57
CA ALA A 143 28.18 8.51 -4.47
C ALA A 143 27.71 8.15 -5.89
N ASN A 144 28.64 8.13 -6.85
CA ASN A 144 28.35 7.54 -8.15
C ASN A 144 28.19 6.03 -8.00
N ILE A 145 27.01 5.50 -8.28
CA ILE A 145 26.65 4.08 -8.11
C ILE A 145 27.30 3.26 -9.23
N THR A 146 28.14 2.32 -8.86
CA THR A 146 28.79 1.38 -9.79
C THR A 146 28.67 -0.05 -9.25
N PRO A 147 28.73 -1.10 -10.12
CA PRO A 147 28.69 -2.49 -9.66
C PRO A 147 29.75 -2.81 -8.62
N GLN A 148 30.96 -2.28 -8.79
CA GLN A 148 32.09 -2.52 -7.85
C GLN A 148 31.81 -1.90 -6.46
N ARG A 149 31.16 -0.74 -6.40
CA ARG A 149 30.78 -0.13 -5.12
C ARG A 149 29.66 -0.90 -4.42
N ILE A 150 28.70 -1.44 -5.20
CA ILE A 150 27.63 -2.31 -4.66
C ILE A 150 28.25 -3.58 -4.09
N GLU A 151 29.14 -4.24 -4.83
CA GLU A 151 29.85 -5.42 -4.36
C GLU A 151 30.65 -5.14 -3.08
N GLN A 152 31.38 -4.04 -3.04
CA GLN A 152 32.14 -3.61 -1.85
C GLN A 152 31.21 -3.36 -0.65
N ALA A 153 30.04 -2.75 -0.87
CA ALA A 153 29.05 -2.54 0.17
C ALA A 153 28.52 -3.87 0.72
N MET A 154 28.18 -4.82 -0.15
CA MET A 154 27.75 -6.18 0.25
C MET A 154 28.84 -6.91 1.06
N MET A 155 30.09 -6.88 0.58
CA MET A 155 31.21 -7.47 1.31
C MET A 155 31.42 -6.84 2.69
N THR A 156 31.21 -5.54 2.81
CA THR A 156 31.29 -4.83 4.10
C THR A 156 30.18 -5.28 5.04
N ILE A 157 28.95 -5.42 4.54
CA ILE A 157 27.81 -5.94 5.32
C ILE A 157 28.10 -7.38 5.77
N ASP A 158 28.56 -8.24 4.87
CA ASP A 158 28.87 -9.65 5.17
C ASP A 158 30.03 -9.78 6.18
N SER A 159 30.92 -8.82 6.25
CA SER A 159 31.98 -8.80 7.28
C SER A 159 31.45 -8.45 8.68
N ILE A 160 30.37 -7.68 8.76
CA ILE A 160 29.72 -7.25 10.02
C ILE A 160 28.68 -8.28 10.47
N CYS A 161 27.84 -8.73 9.55
CA CYS A 161 26.84 -9.73 9.75
C CYS A 161 27.10 -10.91 8.77
N PRO A 162 27.94 -11.87 9.12
CA PRO A 162 28.28 -12.99 8.27
C PRO A 162 27.06 -13.82 7.86
N PRO A 163 27.09 -14.49 6.68
CA PRO A 163 26.05 -15.45 6.30
C PRO A 163 25.81 -16.52 7.37
N THR A 164 24.57 -16.94 7.52
CA THR A 164 24.12 -17.87 8.54
C THR A 164 23.52 -19.14 7.90
N GLU A 165 23.25 -20.16 8.71
CA GLU A 165 22.52 -21.36 8.26
C GLU A 165 20.97 -21.18 8.37
N GLN A 166 20.50 -20.01 8.82
CA GLN A 166 19.07 -19.75 8.95
C GLN A 166 18.45 -19.35 7.59
N PRO A 167 17.57 -20.16 7.00
CA PRO A 167 17.05 -19.91 5.65
C PRO A 167 16.32 -18.57 5.53
N PHE A 168 15.53 -18.18 6.54
CA PHE A 168 14.80 -16.92 6.54
C PHE A 168 15.75 -15.72 6.49
N MET A 169 16.83 -15.73 7.29
CA MET A 169 17.83 -14.65 7.33
C MET A 169 18.56 -14.54 5.98
N GLU A 170 18.90 -15.67 5.35
CA GLU A 170 19.61 -15.65 4.07
C GLU A 170 18.70 -15.18 2.93
N GLN A 171 17.41 -15.55 2.95
CA GLN A 171 16.41 -15.00 2.03
C GLN A 171 16.24 -13.48 2.26
N TYR A 172 16.16 -13.04 3.52
CA TYR A 172 16.07 -11.63 3.87
C TYR A 172 17.26 -10.85 3.28
N ARG A 173 18.48 -11.28 3.56
CA ARG A 173 19.74 -10.74 3.02
C ARG A 173 19.70 -10.66 1.49
N GLN A 174 19.33 -11.77 0.84
CA GLN A 174 19.29 -11.87 -0.62
C GLN A 174 18.43 -10.78 -1.25
N TYR A 175 17.23 -10.54 -0.72
CA TYR A 175 16.31 -9.56 -1.31
C TYR A 175 16.65 -8.12 -0.91
N ARG A 176 17.27 -7.88 0.23
CA ARG A 176 17.87 -6.59 0.54
C ARG A 176 19.02 -6.26 -0.43
N TYR A 177 19.83 -7.25 -0.78
CA TYR A 177 20.88 -7.08 -1.81
C TYR A 177 20.30 -6.86 -3.21
N ALA A 178 19.16 -7.45 -3.54
CA ALA A 178 18.46 -7.17 -4.79
C ALA A 178 18.13 -5.67 -4.93
N LEU A 179 17.74 -5.00 -3.84
CA LEU A 179 17.53 -3.55 -3.83
C LEU A 179 18.80 -2.77 -4.12
N MET A 180 19.96 -3.17 -3.55
CA MET A 180 21.25 -2.52 -3.85
C MET A 180 21.64 -2.67 -5.32
N VAL A 181 21.46 -3.87 -5.89
CA VAL A 181 21.74 -4.10 -7.31
C VAL A 181 20.82 -3.27 -8.18
N ASN A 182 19.55 -3.12 -7.80
CA ASN A 182 18.57 -2.33 -8.53
C ASN A 182 18.93 -0.83 -8.58
N LEU A 183 19.68 -0.29 -7.62
CA LEU A 183 20.17 1.09 -7.67
C LEU A 183 20.99 1.37 -8.94
N HIS A 184 21.79 0.40 -9.39
CA HIS A 184 22.58 0.53 -10.64
C HIS A 184 21.77 0.08 -11.86
N ALA A 185 20.92 -0.93 -11.71
CA ALA A 185 20.15 -1.57 -12.78
C ALA A 185 18.76 -0.95 -12.99
N SER A 186 18.45 0.20 -12.36
CA SER A 186 17.13 0.84 -12.48
C SER A 186 16.72 1.18 -13.92
N SER A 187 17.69 1.30 -14.84
CA SER A 187 17.44 1.42 -16.28
C SER A 187 17.38 0.07 -17.02
N ALA A 188 17.72 -1.05 -16.36
CA ALA A 188 17.70 -2.40 -16.91
C ALA A 188 17.34 -3.42 -15.81
N PRO A 189 16.07 -3.47 -15.35
CA PRO A 189 15.62 -4.33 -14.25
C PRO A 189 15.79 -5.83 -14.54
N ASP A 190 15.97 -6.22 -15.80
CA ASP A 190 16.14 -7.62 -16.25
C ASP A 190 17.24 -8.36 -15.48
N LEU A 191 18.35 -7.69 -15.16
CA LEU A 191 19.45 -8.31 -14.42
C LEU A 191 19.02 -8.70 -13.01
N SER A 192 18.36 -7.78 -12.30
CA SER A 192 17.86 -8.02 -10.94
C SER A 192 16.81 -9.15 -10.92
N ILE A 193 15.89 -9.17 -11.89
CA ILE A 193 14.84 -10.19 -11.97
C ILE A 193 15.44 -11.57 -12.25
N ARG A 194 16.33 -11.69 -13.22
CA ARG A 194 17.01 -12.97 -13.53
C ARG A 194 17.83 -13.49 -12.35
N THR A 195 18.50 -12.61 -11.64
CA THR A 195 19.39 -13.00 -10.54
C THR A 195 18.60 -13.41 -9.29
N TYR A 196 17.52 -12.69 -8.98
CA TYR A 196 16.86 -12.79 -7.67
C TYR A 196 15.49 -13.44 -7.69
N PHE A 197 14.79 -13.49 -8.85
CA PHE A 197 13.39 -13.91 -8.88
C PHE A 197 13.09 -15.07 -9.86
N LEU A 198 13.65 -15.07 -11.08
CA LEU A 198 13.15 -15.88 -12.18
C LEU A 198 13.08 -17.40 -11.87
N ASP A 199 14.16 -17.97 -11.33
CA ASP A 199 14.28 -19.42 -11.05
C ASP A 199 14.06 -19.73 -9.55
N LYS A 200 13.31 -18.88 -8.85
CA LYS A 200 13.10 -18.99 -7.41
C LYS A 200 11.61 -19.00 -7.08
N PRO A 201 11.21 -19.65 -5.99
CA PRO A 201 9.83 -19.61 -5.53
C PRO A 201 9.45 -18.20 -5.07
N VAL A 202 8.17 -17.87 -5.17
CA VAL A 202 7.60 -16.69 -4.53
C VAL A 202 7.62 -16.90 -3.01
N LEU A 203 8.14 -15.91 -2.29
CA LEU A 203 8.29 -15.97 -0.83
C LEU A 203 7.23 -15.10 -0.17
N TYR A 204 6.01 -15.63 -0.05
CA TYR A 204 4.85 -14.87 0.45
C TYR A 204 5.07 -14.21 1.82
N HIS A 205 5.84 -14.86 2.69
CA HIS A 205 6.01 -14.44 4.08
C HIS A 205 7.36 -13.77 4.36
N GLN A 206 8.12 -13.47 3.29
CA GLN A 206 9.41 -12.80 3.40
C GLN A 206 9.26 -11.31 3.09
N PRO A 207 9.31 -10.41 4.09
CA PRO A 207 9.06 -8.97 3.84
C PRO A 207 10.07 -8.35 2.87
N ALA A 208 11.34 -8.73 2.93
CA ALA A 208 12.36 -8.21 2.02
C ALA A 208 12.13 -8.64 0.55
N TYR A 209 11.48 -9.79 0.32
CA TYR A 209 11.07 -10.21 -1.02
C TYR A 209 10.09 -9.20 -1.63
N TRP A 210 9.07 -8.82 -0.87
CA TRP A 210 8.03 -7.90 -1.35
C TRP A 210 8.55 -6.49 -1.54
N GLU A 211 9.42 -5.99 -0.65
CA GLU A 211 10.09 -4.70 -0.85
C GLU A 211 10.90 -4.69 -2.15
N ALA A 212 11.65 -5.74 -2.42
CA ALA A 212 12.42 -5.86 -3.66
C ALA A 212 11.51 -6.02 -4.88
N PHE A 213 10.43 -6.80 -4.78
CA PHE A 213 9.43 -6.96 -5.83
C PHE A 213 8.80 -5.61 -6.21
N GLU A 214 8.30 -4.87 -5.23
CA GLU A 214 7.67 -3.56 -5.44
C GLU A 214 8.63 -2.51 -6.03
N ALA A 215 9.92 -2.58 -5.69
CA ALA A 215 10.91 -1.66 -6.21
C ALA A 215 11.38 -1.98 -7.64
N ILE A 216 11.34 -3.26 -8.05
CA ILE A 216 11.96 -3.73 -9.31
C ILE A 216 10.92 -3.94 -10.42
N PHE A 217 9.81 -4.63 -10.13
CA PHE A 217 8.84 -5.04 -11.14
C PHE A 217 8.05 -3.93 -11.81
N PRO A 218 7.76 -2.77 -11.20
CA PRO A 218 7.15 -1.63 -11.90
C PRO A 218 7.89 -1.20 -13.16
N HIS A 219 9.21 -1.37 -13.17
CA HIS A 219 10.09 -0.96 -14.27
C HIS A 219 10.43 -2.08 -15.27
N PHE A 220 9.85 -3.27 -15.07
CA PHE A 220 10.11 -4.43 -15.92
C PHE A 220 9.06 -4.56 -17.03
N ASP A 221 9.49 -4.53 -18.29
CA ASP A 221 8.61 -4.57 -19.45
C ASP A 221 8.62 -5.90 -20.20
N HIS A 222 9.59 -6.78 -19.93
CA HIS A 222 9.77 -8.03 -20.66
C HIS A 222 9.04 -9.21 -20.02
N LEU A 223 7.75 -9.07 -19.73
CA LEU A 223 6.93 -10.09 -19.06
C LEU A 223 7.00 -11.47 -19.68
N ALA A 224 7.18 -11.55 -21.02
CA ALA A 224 7.35 -12.83 -21.69
C ALA A 224 8.56 -13.65 -21.20
N GLY A 225 9.58 -13.01 -20.65
CA GLY A 225 10.73 -13.68 -20.04
C GLY A 225 10.41 -14.41 -18.73
N LEU A 226 9.20 -14.26 -18.19
CA LEU A 226 8.75 -14.89 -16.95
C LEU A 226 7.85 -16.12 -17.19
N TYR A 227 7.57 -16.52 -18.44
CA TYR A 227 6.62 -17.60 -18.74
C TYR A 227 6.97 -18.95 -18.10
N ASP A 228 8.24 -19.20 -17.82
CA ASP A 228 8.69 -20.43 -17.17
C ASP A 228 8.40 -20.44 -15.65
N ASN A 229 8.07 -19.29 -15.07
CA ASN A 229 7.62 -19.13 -13.68
C ASN A 229 6.21 -18.50 -13.68
N ALA A 230 5.18 -19.34 -13.78
CA ALA A 230 3.80 -18.90 -13.93
C ALA A 230 3.32 -17.97 -12.79
N GLU A 231 3.71 -18.31 -11.55
CA GLU A 231 3.32 -17.55 -10.37
C GLU A 231 3.96 -16.15 -10.37
N LEU A 232 5.26 -16.07 -10.64
CA LEU A 232 5.97 -14.80 -10.76
C LEU A 232 5.42 -13.95 -11.92
N PHE A 233 5.10 -14.60 -13.05
CA PHE A 233 4.48 -13.93 -14.19
C PHE A 233 3.13 -13.32 -13.83
N GLU A 234 2.26 -14.06 -13.14
CA GLU A 234 0.97 -13.57 -12.68
C GLU A 234 1.12 -12.36 -11.76
N LEU A 235 2.01 -12.41 -10.77
CA LEU A 235 2.30 -11.30 -9.87
C LEU A 235 2.85 -10.07 -10.62
N ALA A 236 3.76 -10.26 -11.57
CA ALA A 236 4.32 -9.16 -12.37
C ALA A 236 3.24 -8.50 -13.25
N VAL A 237 2.36 -9.29 -13.85
CA VAL A 237 1.20 -8.78 -14.60
C VAL A 237 0.27 -7.98 -13.69
N MET A 238 0.01 -8.48 -12.49
CA MET A 238 -0.82 -7.82 -11.50
C MET A 238 -0.23 -6.48 -11.05
N GLN A 239 1.08 -6.43 -10.82
CA GLN A 239 1.79 -5.19 -10.50
C GLN A 239 1.61 -4.16 -11.63
N LYS A 240 1.76 -4.56 -12.89
CA LYS A 240 1.54 -3.66 -14.04
C LYS A 240 0.09 -3.17 -14.15
N VAL A 241 -0.88 -4.00 -13.78
CA VAL A 241 -2.28 -3.59 -13.71
C VAL A 241 -2.51 -2.59 -12.58
N ALA A 242 -1.95 -2.84 -11.40
CA ALA A 242 -2.12 -1.99 -10.24
C ALA A 242 -1.59 -0.57 -10.45
N ILE A 243 -0.45 -0.45 -11.14
CA ILE A 243 0.13 0.86 -11.48
C ILE A 243 -0.46 1.49 -12.76
N GLY A 244 -1.39 0.82 -13.43
CA GLY A 244 -2.08 1.32 -14.62
C GLY A 244 -1.35 1.14 -15.96
N ASP A 245 -0.21 0.47 -15.97
CA ASP A 245 0.59 0.24 -17.19
C ASP A 245 -0.02 -0.82 -18.11
N LEU A 246 -0.79 -1.75 -17.56
CA LEU A 246 -1.43 -2.82 -18.31
C LEU A 246 -2.94 -2.80 -18.10
N PRO A 247 -3.77 -2.52 -19.13
CA PRO A 247 -5.21 -2.53 -18.97
C PRO A 247 -5.74 -3.97 -18.78
N LEU A 248 -6.68 -4.15 -17.85
CA LEU A 248 -7.31 -5.44 -17.53
C LEU A 248 -7.88 -6.17 -18.76
N SER A 249 -8.33 -5.42 -19.76
CA SER A 249 -8.84 -6.01 -21.01
C SER A 249 -7.81 -6.85 -21.78
N LYS A 250 -6.53 -6.66 -21.54
CA LYS A 250 -5.45 -7.47 -22.13
C LYS A 250 -5.17 -8.78 -21.38
N LEU A 251 -5.70 -8.94 -20.16
CA LEU A 251 -5.52 -10.14 -19.36
C LEU A 251 -6.32 -11.36 -19.82
N GLN A 252 -7.27 -11.20 -20.75
CA GLN A 252 -8.10 -12.29 -21.30
C GLN A 252 -7.29 -13.39 -22.01
N PHE A 253 -6.02 -13.15 -22.27
CA PHE A 253 -5.11 -14.09 -22.92
C PHE A 253 -4.22 -14.90 -21.96
N ILE A 254 -4.31 -14.63 -20.64
CA ILE A 254 -3.53 -15.34 -19.63
C ILE A 254 -4.33 -16.58 -19.20
N ASN A 255 -4.02 -17.72 -19.80
CA ASN A 255 -4.74 -18.99 -19.60
C ASN A 255 -4.01 -19.88 -18.55
N THR A 256 -3.58 -19.28 -17.43
CA THR A 256 -2.94 -20.00 -16.32
C THR A 256 -3.92 -20.20 -15.17
N PRO A 257 -3.83 -21.28 -14.40
CA PRO A 257 -4.64 -21.45 -13.19
C PRO A 257 -4.23 -20.37 -12.18
N ILE A 258 -5.06 -19.34 -12.10
CA ILE A 258 -4.89 -18.22 -11.17
C ILE A 258 -5.14 -18.73 -9.76
N ASN A 259 -4.21 -18.44 -8.85
CA ASN A 259 -4.42 -18.66 -7.42
C ASN A 259 -5.68 -17.86 -6.96
N LYS A 260 -6.40 -18.34 -5.94
CA LYS A 260 -7.65 -17.73 -5.48
C LYS A 260 -7.47 -16.28 -5.02
N GLU A 261 -6.32 -15.95 -4.46
CA GLU A 261 -5.99 -14.61 -3.95
C GLU A 261 -5.73 -13.65 -5.11
N ILE A 262 -5.00 -14.08 -6.14
CA ILE A 262 -4.81 -13.32 -7.37
C ILE A 262 -6.14 -13.11 -8.10
N ALA A 263 -7.00 -14.14 -8.15
CA ALA A 263 -8.33 -14.02 -8.72
C ALA A 263 -9.17 -12.99 -7.96
N HIS A 264 -9.12 -12.99 -6.64
CA HIS A 264 -9.80 -12.00 -5.79
C HIS A 264 -9.25 -10.58 -6.02
N PHE A 265 -7.94 -10.43 -6.11
CA PHE A 265 -7.30 -9.15 -6.43
C PHE A 265 -7.70 -8.65 -7.82
N ILE A 266 -7.68 -9.51 -8.85
CA ILE A 266 -8.16 -9.15 -10.19
C ILE A 266 -9.63 -8.70 -10.14
N GLU A 267 -10.46 -9.41 -9.41
CA GLU A 267 -11.87 -9.08 -9.27
C GLU A 267 -12.08 -7.74 -8.56
N LYS A 268 -11.34 -7.50 -7.48
CA LYS A 268 -11.32 -6.24 -6.76
C LYS A 268 -10.80 -5.07 -7.62
N ASN A 269 -9.79 -5.31 -8.46
CA ASN A 269 -9.25 -4.29 -9.37
C ASN A 269 -10.03 -4.15 -10.69
N LYS A 270 -10.91 -5.10 -11.04
CA LYS A 270 -11.90 -4.90 -12.13
C LYS A 270 -12.86 -3.74 -11.83
N GLU A 271 -13.04 -3.41 -10.56
CA GLU A 271 -13.80 -2.24 -10.12
C GLU A 271 -12.99 -0.93 -10.23
N THR A 272 -11.67 -0.98 -10.49
CA THR A 272 -10.88 0.23 -10.71
C THR A 272 -11.28 0.88 -12.03
N LEU A 273 -11.48 2.18 -11.97
CA LEU A 273 -11.89 2.98 -13.10
C LEU A 273 -10.79 3.05 -14.16
N GLN A 274 -11.03 2.45 -15.30
CA GLN A 274 -10.11 2.47 -16.44
C GLN A 274 -10.62 3.39 -17.55
N LYS A 275 -9.71 3.90 -18.36
CA LYS A 275 -10.07 4.62 -19.58
C LYS A 275 -11.03 3.78 -20.44
N GLY A 276 -12.13 4.37 -20.85
CA GLY A 276 -13.20 3.70 -21.58
C GLY A 276 -14.32 3.14 -20.69
N HIS A 277 -14.19 3.24 -19.34
CA HIS A 277 -15.26 2.83 -18.44
C HIS A 277 -16.45 3.78 -18.52
N PRO A 278 -17.69 3.30 -18.71
CA PRO A 278 -18.87 4.14 -18.71
C PRO A 278 -19.20 4.63 -17.31
N ILE A 279 -19.42 5.93 -17.16
CA ILE A 279 -19.82 6.58 -15.91
C ILE A 279 -21.26 7.06 -16.04
N HIS A 280 -22.15 6.56 -15.21
CA HIS A 280 -23.55 7.00 -15.21
C HIS A 280 -23.73 8.12 -14.18
N LEU A 281 -23.62 9.36 -14.63
CA LEU A 281 -23.80 10.52 -13.74
C LEU A 281 -25.24 10.61 -13.21
N GLY A 282 -26.23 10.14 -13.96
CA GLY A 282 -27.64 10.12 -13.55
C GLY A 282 -28.20 11.52 -13.23
N THR A 283 -29.12 11.58 -12.30
CA THR A 283 -29.65 12.85 -11.80
C THR A 283 -28.76 13.36 -10.69
N LEU A 284 -28.25 14.60 -10.85
CA LEU A 284 -27.37 15.27 -9.92
C LEU A 284 -28.15 16.31 -9.12
N ILE A 285 -27.95 16.38 -7.80
CA ILE A 285 -28.53 17.42 -6.95
C ILE A 285 -27.40 18.36 -6.53
N ASN A 286 -27.47 19.62 -6.93
CA ASN A 286 -26.46 20.61 -6.60
C ASN A 286 -26.60 21.13 -5.15
N ILE A 287 -25.63 21.90 -4.67
CA ILE A 287 -25.64 22.43 -3.30
C ILE A 287 -26.75 23.47 -3.03
N GLN A 288 -27.52 23.86 -4.04
CA GLN A 288 -28.69 24.74 -3.92
C GLN A 288 -30.01 23.94 -3.86
N GLY A 289 -29.93 22.62 -4.09
CA GLY A 289 -31.09 21.74 -4.12
C GLY A 289 -31.72 21.56 -5.50
N ASP A 290 -31.13 22.15 -6.56
CA ASP A 290 -31.63 21.99 -7.93
C ASP A 290 -31.27 20.61 -8.44
N SER A 291 -32.23 19.96 -9.10
CA SER A 291 -32.05 18.65 -9.75
C SER A 291 -31.68 18.84 -11.22
N ILE A 292 -30.62 18.17 -11.65
CA ILE A 292 -30.04 18.26 -13.00
C ILE A 292 -29.95 16.85 -13.57
N ASP A 293 -30.63 16.58 -14.68
CA ASP A 293 -30.40 15.32 -15.41
C ASP A 293 -29.10 15.45 -16.21
N SER A 294 -28.19 14.50 -16.02
CA SER A 294 -26.92 14.50 -16.75
C SER A 294 -27.07 14.37 -18.27
N ASN A 295 -28.19 13.81 -18.73
CA ASN A 295 -28.51 13.71 -20.17
C ASN A 295 -28.84 15.09 -20.78
N ASP A 296 -29.26 16.05 -19.96
CA ASP A 296 -29.54 17.42 -20.39
C ASP A 296 -28.26 18.28 -20.41
N LEU A 297 -27.15 17.76 -19.91
CA LEU A 297 -25.86 18.45 -19.89
C LEU A 297 -25.14 18.27 -21.24
N ASN A 298 -25.01 19.37 -21.97
CA ASN A 298 -24.25 19.38 -23.22
C ASN A 298 -22.81 19.83 -22.95
N PHE A 299 -21.87 18.89 -22.90
CA PHE A 299 -20.45 19.14 -22.71
C PHE A 299 -19.59 18.21 -23.57
N PRO A 300 -18.51 18.69 -24.22
CA PRO A 300 -17.56 17.84 -24.92
C PRO A 300 -16.72 16.96 -23.96
N LYS A 301 -16.40 17.51 -22.79
CA LYS A 301 -15.68 16.84 -21.69
C LYS A 301 -16.17 17.40 -20.35
N ALA A 302 -16.10 16.57 -19.31
CA ALA A 302 -16.28 17.02 -17.93
C ALA A 302 -15.10 16.63 -17.06
N TYR A 303 -14.55 17.60 -16.36
CA TYR A 303 -13.55 17.42 -15.34
C TYR A 303 -14.25 17.39 -13.97
N ILE A 304 -14.07 16.29 -13.25
CA ILE A 304 -14.76 16.03 -11.98
C ILE A 304 -13.72 15.99 -10.88
N ALA A 305 -13.91 16.85 -9.87
CA ALA A 305 -13.05 16.94 -8.70
C ALA A 305 -13.83 16.53 -7.45
N PHE A 306 -13.41 15.47 -6.78
CA PHE A 306 -13.85 15.17 -5.42
C PHE A 306 -12.93 15.90 -4.43
N THR A 307 -13.51 16.56 -3.43
CA THR A 307 -12.78 17.32 -2.42
C THR A 307 -13.51 17.31 -1.08
N ASN A 308 -12.86 17.84 -0.06
CA ASN A 308 -13.44 18.00 1.28
C ASN A 308 -13.07 19.38 1.83
N THR A 309 -14.00 20.04 2.53
CA THR A 309 -13.79 21.41 3.04
C THR A 309 -12.67 21.52 4.09
N ARG A 310 -12.21 20.41 4.63
CA ARG A 310 -11.08 20.34 5.58
C ARG A 310 -9.71 20.33 4.91
N LEU A 311 -9.66 20.07 3.59
CA LEU A 311 -8.42 20.08 2.84
C LEU A 311 -7.92 21.50 2.59
N ASN A 312 -6.64 21.73 2.73
CA ASN A 312 -6.01 23.03 2.45
C ASN A 312 -6.21 23.46 0.99
N GLU A 313 -6.25 22.51 0.06
CA GLU A 313 -6.41 22.73 -1.38
C GLU A 313 -7.87 23.01 -1.80
N CYS A 314 -8.84 22.75 -0.93
CA CYS A 314 -10.26 22.87 -1.26
C CYS A 314 -10.62 24.24 -1.85
N ASN A 315 -10.17 25.33 -1.23
CA ASN A 315 -10.44 26.67 -1.72
C ASN A 315 -9.82 26.95 -3.09
N ALA A 316 -8.66 26.37 -3.37
CA ALA A 316 -8.00 26.49 -4.68
C ALA A 316 -8.77 25.70 -5.76
N ILE A 317 -9.26 24.50 -5.44
CA ILE A 317 -10.09 23.67 -6.33
C ILE A 317 -11.40 24.41 -6.67
N ILE A 318 -12.09 24.97 -5.67
CA ILE A 318 -13.32 25.73 -5.83
C ILE A 318 -13.08 26.95 -6.76
N ALA A 319 -12.05 27.75 -6.44
CA ALA A 319 -11.74 28.97 -7.22
C ALA A 319 -11.34 28.61 -8.66
N TYR A 320 -10.61 27.51 -8.85
CA TYR A 320 -10.24 27.04 -10.16
C TYR A 320 -11.48 26.62 -10.98
N ALA A 321 -12.35 25.79 -10.40
CA ALA A 321 -13.57 25.32 -11.06
C ALA A 321 -14.48 26.50 -11.46
N ASP A 322 -14.70 27.48 -10.57
CA ASP A 322 -15.49 28.68 -10.87
C ASP A 322 -14.89 29.51 -12.03
N LYS A 323 -13.57 29.69 -12.02
CA LYS A 323 -12.84 30.37 -13.09
C LYS A 323 -12.95 29.63 -14.43
N MET A 324 -12.76 28.30 -14.41
CA MET A 324 -12.76 27.49 -15.62
C MET A 324 -14.15 27.36 -16.24
N ASN A 325 -15.19 27.17 -15.42
CA ASN A 325 -16.57 27.15 -15.92
C ASN A 325 -16.96 28.49 -16.55
N LYS A 326 -16.51 29.64 -16.03
CA LYS A 326 -16.75 30.94 -16.67
C LYS A 326 -16.08 31.09 -18.03
N LYS A 327 -14.92 30.48 -18.21
CA LYS A 327 -14.08 30.69 -19.41
C LYS A 327 -14.22 29.59 -20.44
N PHE A 328 -14.39 28.34 -20.02
CA PHE A 328 -14.22 27.15 -20.86
C PHE A 328 -15.37 26.14 -20.79
N GLN A 329 -16.54 26.48 -20.19
CA GLN A 329 -17.67 25.52 -20.06
C GLN A 329 -18.12 24.91 -21.41
N HIS A 330 -17.88 25.57 -22.53
CA HIS A 330 -18.18 25.07 -23.87
C HIS A 330 -17.17 24.05 -24.39
N ARG A 331 -16.01 23.87 -23.71
CA ARG A 331 -14.97 22.87 -24.02
C ARG A 331 -14.87 21.80 -22.97
N CYS A 332 -14.94 22.19 -21.71
CA CYS A 332 -14.85 21.29 -20.57
C CYS A 332 -15.66 21.86 -19.42
N LEU A 333 -16.54 21.06 -18.88
CA LEU A 333 -17.33 21.36 -17.70
C LEU A 333 -16.57 20.95 -16.44
N PHE A 334 -16.55 21.81 -15.42
CA PHE A 334 -15.87 21.51 -14.14
C PHE A 334 -16.91 21.29 -13.06
N LEU A 335 -17.01 20.05 -12.56
CA LEU A 335 -17.88 19.62 -11.48
C LEU A 335 -17.05 19.44 -10.22
N VAL A 336 -17.52 20.00 -9.10
CA VAL A 336 -16.90 19.81 -7.78
C VAL A 336 -17.87 19.05 -6.88
N ILE A 337 -17.42 17.93 -6.33
CA ILE A 337 -18.20 17.06 -5.47
C ILE A 337 -17.55 17.05 -4.08
N PHE A 338 -18.27 17.54 -3.09
CA PHE A 338 -17.81 17.56 -1.70
C PHE A 338 -18.17 16.27 -1.00
N THR A 339 -17.18 15.68 -0.35
CA THR A 339 -17.35 14.46 0.45
C THR A 339 -17.66 14.74 1.92
N ASP A 340 -17.87 16.00 2.27
CA ASP A 340 -18.27 16.42 3.63
C ASP A 340 -19.67 15.92 3.97
N GLU A 341 -19.87 15.57 5.24
CA GLU A 341 -21.18 15.28 5.80
C GLU A 341 -21.97 16.57 6.16
N SER A 342 -21.26 17.69 6.35
CA SER A 342 -21.84 18.96 6.80
C SER A 342 -22.14 19.88 5.63
N GLU A 343 -23.41 20.02 5.27
CA GLU A 343 -23.88 20.99 4.27
C GLU A 343 -23.51 22.43 4.62
N SER A 344 -23.52 22.79 5.91
CA SER A 344 -23.16 24.13 6.37
C SER A 344 -21.67 24.46 6.09
N ALA A 345 -20.78 23.48 6.18
CA ALA A 345 -19.37 23.64 5.84
C ALA A 345 -19.20 23.90 4.33
N ILE A 346 -19.91 23.14 3.50
CA ILE A 346 -19.90 23.29 2.04
C ILE A 346 -20.43 24.69 1.65
N GLN A 347 -21.56 25.11 2.21
CA GLN A 347 -22.15 26.43 1.96
C GLN A 347 -21.19 27.58 2.35
N LYS A 348 -20.47 27.39 3.47
CA LYS A 348 -19.46 28.35 3.93
C LYS A 348 -18.27 28.42 2.96
N ALA A 349 -17.77 27.29 2.50
CA ALA A 349 -16.67 27.22 1.54
C ALA A 349 -17.04 27.86 0.20
N CYS A 350 -18.28 27.67 -0.26
CA CYS A 350 -18.80 28.22 -1.51
C CYS A 350 -19.44 29.62 -1.35
N LYS A 351 -19.29 30.34 -0.21
CA LYS A 351 -19.93 31.60 0.06
C LYS A 351 -19.67 32.67 -1.00
N ASN A 352 -18.46 32.74 -1.52
CA ASN A 352 -18.03 33.75 -2.48
C ASN A 352 -18.26 33.35 -3.95
N ILE A 353 -18.78 32.14 -4.20
CA ILE A 353 -19.08 31.66 -5.55
C ILE A 353 -20.45 32.12 -5.98
N ARG A 354 -20.52 32.84 -7.10
CA ARG A 354 -21.78 33.37 -7.64
C ARG A 354 -22.62 32.31 -8.31
N ASN A 355 -21.97 31.45 -9.14
CA ASN A 355 -22.62 30.33 -9.83
C ASN A 355 -22.32 29.03 -9.10
N LYS A 356 -23.24 28.55 -8.28
CA LYS A 356 -23.11 27.32 -7.49
C LYS A 356 -23.67 26.09 -8.22
N PHE A 357 -24.11 26.22 -9.43
CA PHE A 357 -24.77 25.17 -10.22
C PHE A 357 -23.91 23.92 -10.38
N TRP A 358 -22.60 24.06 -10.48
CA TRP A 358 -21.65 22.99 -10.73
C TRP A 358 -20.97 22.42 -9.47
N PHE A 359 -21.57 22.69 -8.31
CA PHE A 359 -21.06 22.23 -7.02
C PHE A 359 -22.09 21.29 -6.39
N PHE A 360 -21.64 20.11 -5.93
CA PHE A 360 -22.47 19.01 -5.49
C PHE A 360 -22.01 18.49 -4.13
N SER A 361 -22.92 17.90 -3.35
CA SER A 361 -22.59 17.13 -2.15
C SER A 361 -22.67 15.65 -2.46
N ALA A 362 -21.66 14.88 -2.06
CA ALA A 362 -21.67 13.43 -2.23
C ALA A 362 -22.77 12.75 -1.39
N SER A 363 -23.17 13.36 -0.25
CA SER A 363 -24.28 12.86 0.58
C SER A 363 -25.62 12.86 -0.15
N GLN A 364 -25.83 13.81 -1.06
CA GLN A 364 -27.03 13.91 -1.91
C GLN A 364 -26.87 13.15 -3.24
N ASN A 365 -25.63 12.79 -3.62
CA ASN A 365 -25.27 12.13 -4.86
C ASN A 365 -24.44 10.86 -4.59
N THR A 366 -24.92 10.00 -3.68
CA THR A 366 -24.17 8.83 -3.17
C THR A 366 -23.74 7.83 -4.25
N HIS A 367 -24.50 7.77 -5.37
CA HIS A 367 -24.16 6.93 -6.51
C HIS A 367 -22.84 7.31 -7.16
N LEU A 368 -22.44 8.61 -7.12
CA LEU A 368 -21.19 9.07 -7.71
C LEU A 368 -19.95 8.49 -7.02
N GLN A 369 -19.95 8.42 -5.68
CA GLN A 369 -18.83 7.82 -4.96
C GLN A 369 -18.58 6.36 -5.37
N LYS A 370 -19.67 5.60 -5.60
CA LYS A 370 -19.60 4.22 -6.09
C LYS A 370 -19.13 4.16 -7.55
N GLN A 371 -19.69 5.00 -8.41
CA GLN A 371 -19.35 5.06 -9.85
C GLN A 371 -17.87 5.38 -10.07
N PHE A 372 -17.32 6.28 -9.27
CA PHE A 372 -15.91 6.68 -9.36
C PHE A 372 -14.99 5.88 -8.43
N ASN A 373 -15.47 4.81 -7.81
CA ASN A 373 -14.73 4.04 -6.80
C ASN A 373 -13.89 4.96 -5.89
N GLN A 374 -14.56 6.04 -5.41
CA GLN A 374 -13.88 7.16 -4.78
C GLN A 374 -13.54 6.79 -3.33
N THR A 375 -12.26 6.59 -3.05
CA THR A 375 -11.73 6.15 -1.75
C THR A 375 -10.87 7.20 -1.05
N TYR A 376 -10.44 8.26 -1.77
CA TYR A 376 -9.58 9.32 -1.25
C TYR A 376 -9.96 10.69 -1.83
N VAL A 377 -9.56 11.75 -1.17
CA VAL A 377 -9.68 13.14 -1.64
C VAL A 377 -8.35 13.89 -1.41
N PRO A 378 -7.95 14.82 -2.30
CA PRO A 378 -8.64 15.17 -3.54
C PRO A 378 -8.47 14.08 -4.62
N ALA A 379 -9.51 13.83 -5.40
CA ALA A 379 -9.46 12.92 -6.54
C ALA A 379 -10.01 13.59 -7.79
N TYR A 380 -9.42 13.32 -8.95
CA TYR A 380 -9.71 14.00 -10.20
C TYR A 380 -9.97 13.02 -11.31
N TYR A 381 -11.01 13.28 -12.11
CA TYR A 381 -11.43 12.42 -13.22
C TYR A 381 -11.80 13.26 -14.43
N LEU A 382 -11.56 12.71 -15.62
CA LEU A 382 -11.97 13.32 -16.89
C LEU A 382 -12.87 12.34 -17.65
N ILE A 383 -14.06 12.81 -18.08
CA ILE A 383 -14.98 12.04 -18.91
C ILE A 383 -15.28 12.78 -20.22
N ASP A 384 -15.70 12.03 -21.24
CA ASP A 384 -16.15 12.59 -22.51
C ASP A 384 -17.66 12.89 -22.52
N ALA A 385 -18.14 13.37 -23.66
CA ALA A 385 -19.56 13.70 -23.90
C ALA A 385 -20.51 12.49 -23.75
N ASN A 386 -20.00 11.28 -23.90
CA ASN A 386 -20.78 10.03 -23.74
C ASN A 386 -20.69 9.50 -22.32
N SER A 387 -20.20 10.33 -21.37
CA SER A 387 -19.92 9.92 -19.99
C SER A 387 -18.97 8.73 -19.88
N THR A 388 -17.99 8.64 -20.79
CA THR A 388 -16.97 7.61 -20.79
C THR A 388 -15.68 8.17 -20.17
N LEU A 389 -15.07 7.43 -19.27
CA LEU A 389 -13.85 7.84 -18.57
C LEU A 389 -12.69 7.98 -19.56
N LEU A 390 -12.13 9.18 -19.66
CA LEU A 390 -10.95 9.49 -20.46
C LEU A 390 -9.67 9.32 -19.66
N GLN A 391 -9.70 9.71 -18.37
CA GLN A 391 -8.53 9.66 -17.50
C GLN A 391 -8.92 9.57 -16.01
N ALA A 392 -8.28 8.65 -15.28
CA ALA A 392 -8.34 8.50 -13.82
C ALA A 392 -7.00 7.94 -13.31
N PRO A 393 -6.27 8.68 -12.43
CA PRO A 393 -6.54 10.06 -12.05
C PRO A 393 -6.29 11.05 -13.20
N ALA A 394 -7.09 12.10 -13.27
CA ALA A 394 -6.81 13.24 -14.15
C ALA A 394 -5.76 14.16 -13.49
N PRO A 395 -5.03 15.01 -14.27
CA PRO A 395 -4.09 15.96 -13.71
C PRO A 395 -4.75 16.90 -12.69
N GLU A 396 -3.99 17.32 -11.68
CA GLU A 396 -4.46 18.33 -10.74
C GLU A 396 -4.93 19.61 -11.48
N PRO A 397 -5.87 20.37 -10.90
CA PRO A 397 -6.43 21.56 -11.54
C PRO A 397 -5.38 22.53 -12.10
N LYS A 398 -4.28 22.78 -11.36
CA LYS A 398 -3.20 23.69 -11.79
C LYS A 398 -2.44 23.22 -13.05
N ASN A 399 -2.46 21.90 -13.32
CA ASN A 399 -1.74 21.25 -14.43
C ASN A 399 -2.69 20.81 -15.56
N PHE A 400 -3.99 21.09 -15.43
CA PHE A 400 -5.00 20.67 -16.40
C PHE A 400 -5.30 21.81 -17.37
N GLU A 401 -5.19 21.52 -18.67
CA GLU A 401 -5.61 22.42 -19.76
C GLU A 401 -6.89 21.87 -20.40
N PRO A 402 -8.01 22.66 -20.44
CA PRO A 402 -9.32 22.26 -20.99
C PRO A 402 -9.35 21.96 -22.47
#